data_b58f7fd466fa1b460669002ff6b33e73
#
_entry.id   b58f7fd466fa1b460669002ff6b33e73
#
_cell.length_a   1.000
_cell.length_b   1.000
_cell.length_c   1.000
_cell.angle_alpha   90.00
_cell.angle_beta   90.00
_cell.angle_gamma   90.00
#
_symmetry.space_group_name_H-M   'P 1'
#
loop_
_entity.id
_entity.type
_entity.pdbx_description
1 polymer ?
#
loop_
_entity_poly.entity_id
_entity_poly.type
_entity_poly.pdbx_seq_one_letter_code
_entity_poly.pdbx_strand_id
1 'polypeptide(L)'
;MKILAINGSPRGKKSNTDRILQPFLEGAREAGAETETIYLKDKKINYCLGCFTCWTKTPGVCVHEDDMPDLLEKMRQADVVVYATPLYVFTVTAQMKAFMDRHIPLLDPHIIKRGDQFIHPSRYETHPSRVVLISNCGFPERHHFSGLVETFRRFTSEPDSELVATILCAGGELLKQPALQESLRWYVEAARRAGREVVEQGHIAAETQEVLDRPLADPAVYSRMANAYWDSVIVRPEGEAGLGEGEPGTLLSPPASRDTVRDIVAGMAVVFNPEAAGDLQAVVQFDVSGQDPGQYYLRIAEGKCAAFEGVHPEPTLTIHTPAEVWLRISRGELDGAQAMMSGQYTVEGDLGLLIRFNKLFSTA
;
A
#
# COMPACT_ATOMS: atom_id res chain seq x y z
N MET A 1 -1.69 5.15 30.18
CA MET A 1 -2.67 4.87 29.11
C MET A 1 -2.38 3.50 28.55
N LYS A 2 -3.40 2.63 28.41
CA LYS A 2 -3.29 1.30 27.78
C LYS A 2 -3.90 1.34 26.37
N ILE A 3 -3.14 0.91 25.39
CA ILE A 3 -3.56 0.84 23.98
C ILE A 3 -3.58 -0.62 23.53
N LEU A 4 -4.74 -1.10 23.14
CA LEU A 4 -4.91 -2.41 22.56
C LEU A 4 -5.04 -2.30 21.04
N ALA A 5 -4.12 -2.86 20.29
CA ALA A 5 -4.17 -2.91 18.84
C ALA A 5 -4.67 -4.27 18.34
N ILE A 6 -5.72 -4.26 17.54
CA ILE A 6 -6.31 -5.44 16.90
C ILE A 6 -5.92 -5.42 15.42
N ASN A 7 -5.01 -6.29 15.03
CA ASN A 7 -4.56 -6.41 13.63
C ASN A 7 -5.37 -7.51 12.93
N GLY A 8 -6.28 -7.10 12.04
CA GLY A 8 -7.14 -7.98 11.24
C GLY A 8 -6.53 -8.39 9.90
N SER A 9 -5.25 -8.11 9.64
CA SER A 9 -4.64 -8.57 8.40
C SER A 9 -4.34 -10.08 8.42
N PRO A 10 -4.72 -10.83 7.38
CA PRO A 10 -4.37 -12.25 7.28
C PRO A 10 -2.85 -12.50 7.17
N ARG A 11 -2.07 -11.49 6.80
CA ARG A 11 -0.60 -11.54 6.72
C ARG A 11 0.08 -11.25 8.08
N GLY A 12 -0.66 -10.76 9.09
CA GLY A 12 -0.16 -10.42 10.44
C GLY A 12 1.03 -9.48 10.39
N LYS A 13 2.12 -9.82 11.08
CA LYS A 13 3.35 -9.01 11.17
C LYS A 13 4.03 -8.69 9.82
N LYS A 14 3.75 -9.45 8.77
CA LYS A 14 4.30 -9.22 7.42
C LYS A 14 3.43 -8.32 6.54
N SER A 15 2.33 -7.78 7.09
CA SER A 15 1.37 -6.98 6.34
C SER A 15 1.80 -5.52 6.20
N ASN A 16 1.30 -4.86 5.16
CA ASN A 16 1.40 -3.40 5.04
C ASN A 16 0.65 -2.68 6.16
N THR A 17 -0.44 -3.27 6.66
CA THR A 17 -1.16 -2.78 7.84
C THR A 17 -0.24 -2.70 9.06
N ASP A 18 0.58 -3.73 9.30
CA ASP A 18 1.50 -3.76 10.44
C ASP A 18 2.65 -2.74 10.28
N ARG A 19 3.08 -2.47 9.02
CA ARG A 19 4.10 -1.44 8.72
C ARG A 19 3.64 -0.01 9.08
N ILE A 20 2.34 0.22 9.18
CA ILE A 20 1.75 1.48 9.64
C ILE A 20 1.47 1.42 11.15
N LEU A 21 0.97 0.28 11.61
CA LEU A 21 0.60 0.07 13.01
C LEU A 21 1.82 0.16 13.94
N GLN A 22 2.94 -0.48 13.61
CA GLN A 22 4.10 -0.52 14.51
C GLN A 22 4.71 0.86 14.76
N PRO A 23 4.95 1.73 13.77
CA PRO A 23 5.38 3.11 14.00
C PRO A 23 4.41 3.90 14.89
N PHE A 24 3.09 3.78 14.67
CA PHE A 24 2.09 4.40 15.54
C PHE A 24 2.25 3.93 17.00
N LEU A 25 2.38 2.63 17.23
CA LEU A 25 2.56 2.08 18.58
C LEU A 25 3.92 2.45 19.19
N GLU A 26 4.96 2.59 18.39
CA GLU A 26 6.27 3.11 18.84
C GLU A 26 6.12 4.55 19.36
N GLY A 27 5.48 5.42 18.60
CA GLY A 27 5.21 6.79 19.03
C GLY A 27 4.35 6.86 20.28
N ALA A 28 3.35 5.98 20.41
CA ALA A 28 2.53 5.90 21.62
C ALA A 28 3.35 5.45 22.85
N ARG A 29 4.27 4.47 22.68
CA ARG A 29 5.18 4.04 23.77
C ARG A 29 6.15 5.14 24.18
N GLU A 30 6.66 5.92 23.23
CA GLU A 30 7.52 7.07 23.51
C GLU A 30 6.83 8.12 24.36
N ALA A 31 5.51 8.28 24.20
CA ALA A 31 4.67 9.14 25.03
C ALA A 31 4.19 8.46 26.34
N GLY A 32 4.72 7.29 26.68
CA GLY A 32 4.46 6.60 27.94
C GLY A 32 3.25 5.68 27.95
N ALA A 33 2.67 5.32 26.79
CA ALA A 33 1.58 4.34 26.76
C ALA A 33 2.12 2.89 26.85
N GLU A 34 1.36 2.04 27.51
CA GLU A 34 1.50 0.59 27.45
C GLU A 34 0.72 0.08 26.22
N THR A 35 1.36 -0.73 25.36
CA THR A 35 0.74 -1.20 24.12
C THR A 35 0.77 -2.72 24.01
N GLU A 36 -0.35 -3.30 23.58
CA GLU A 36 -0.45 -4.71 23.25
C GLU A 36 -1.01 -4.85 21.81
N THR A 37 -0.48 -5.82 21.04
CA THR A 37 -0.98 -6.13 19.69
C THR A 37 -1.51 -7.54 19.62
N ILE A 38 -2.76 -7.68 19.20
CA ILE A 38 -3.43 -8.95 18.91
C ILE A 38 -3.52 -9.13 17.39
N TYR A 39 -2.98 -10.23 16.89
CA TYR A 39 -3.11 -10.62 15.47
C TYR A 39 -4.26 -11.61 15.35
N LEU A 40 -5.38 -11.21 14.73
CA LEU A 40 -6.58 -12.03 14.61
C LEU A 40 -6.34 -13.31 13.82
N LYS A 41 -5.36 -13.34 12.93
CA LYS A 41 -4.96 -14.55 12.20
C LYS A 41 -4.48 -15.69 13.11
N ASP A 42 -4.03 -15.37 14.32
CA ASP A 42 -3.51 -16.33 15.30
C ASP A 42 -4.55 -16.67 16.37
N LYS A 43 -5.82 -16.23 16.18
CA LYS A 43 -6.92 -16.39 17.11
C LYS A 43 -8.03 -17.26 16.53
N LYS A 44 -8.61 -18.10 17.38
CA LYS A 44 -9.83 -18.85 17.05
C LYS A 44 -11.04 -17.99 17.41
N ILE A 45 -11.75 -17.48 16.41
CA ILE A 45 -12.96 -16.68 16.59
C ILE A 45 -14.05 -17.27 15.71
N ASN A 46 -15.07 -17.87 16.33
CA ASN A 46 -16.24 -18.37 15.63
C ASN A 46 -17.18 -17.20 15.24
N TYR A 47 -17.90 -17.34 14.16
CA TYR A 47 -18.88 -16.34 13.73
C TYR A 47 -20.05 -16.23 14.73
N CYS A 48 -20.55 -15.00 14.93
CA CYS A 48 -21.73 -14.78 15.74
C CYS A 48 -22.94 -15.50 15.12
N LEU A 49 -23.67 -16.28 15.94
CA LEU A 49 -24.87 -17.01 15.50
C LEU A 49 -26.14 -16.15 15.58
N GLY A 50 -26.08 -14.95 16.13
CA GLY A 50 -27.27 -14.11 16.38
C GLY A 50 -28.26 -14.75 17.36
N CYS A 51 -27.81 -15.67 18.20
CA CYS A 51 -28.67 -16.45 19.11
C CYS A 51 -29.11 -15.69 20.37
N PHE A 52 -28.50 -14.56 20.66
CA PHE A 52 -28.73 -13.69 21.82
C PHE A 52 -28.65 -14.37 23.19
N THR A 53 -28.03 -15.54 23.27
CA THR A 53 -27.83 -16.23 24.57
C THR A 53 -27.02 -15.38 25.55
N CYS A 54 -26.03 -14.63 25.03
CA CYS A 54 -25.22 -13.66 25.80
C CYS A 54 -26.01 -12.43 26.30
N TRP A 55 -27.27 -12.28 25.93
CA TRP A 55 -28.17 -11.26 26.45
C TRP A 55 -29.23 -11.87 27.36
N THR A 56 -29.63 -13.13 27.14
CA THR A 56 -30.80 -13.73 27.77
C THR A 56 -30.45 -14.78 28.82
N LYS A 57 -29.75 -15.86 28.45
CA LYS A 57 -29.48 -17.02 29.33
C LYS A 57 -28.18 -16.85 30.12
N THR A 58 -27.14 -16.30 29.49
CA THR A 58 -25.81 -16.10 30.09
C THR A 58 -25.34 -14.69 29.85
N PRO A 59 -25.93 -13.66 30.49
CA PRO A 59 -25.61 -12.27 30.24
C PRO A 59 -24.11 -11.99 30.31
N GLY A 60 -23.57 -11.41 29.23
CA GLY A 60 -22.13 -11.11 29.09
C GLY A 60 -21.26 -12.29 28.61
N VAL A 61 -21.81 -13.54 28.53
CA VAL A 61 -21.05 -14.73 28.18
C VAL A 61 -21.59 -15.36 26.89
N CYS A 62 -20.75 -15.50 25.88
CA CYS A 62 -21.12 -16.12 24.60
C CYS A 62 -21.15 -17.64 24.72
N VAL A 63 -21.96 -18.31 23.86
CA VAL A 63 -22.06 -19.78 23.78
C VAL A 63 -20.83 -20.42 23.13
N HIS A 64 -20.01 -19.65 22.41
CA HIS A 64 -18.82 -20.20 21.78
C HIS A 64 -17.67 -20.35 22.79
N GLU A 65 -16.98 -21.47 22.68
CA GLU A 65 -15.70 -21.74 23.37
C GLU A 65 -14.55 -21.41 22.41
N ASP A 66 -14.07 -20.16 22.46
CA ASP A 66 -13.01 -19.63 21.63
C ASP A 66 -12.24 -18.48 22.33
N ASP A 67 -11.35 -17.78 21.61
CA ASP A 67 -10.51 -16.73 22.21
C ASP A 67 -11.26 -15.41 22.53
N MET A 68 -12.53 -15.26 22.14
CA MET A 68 -13.26 -13.99 22.31
C MET A 68 -13.41 -13.50 23.75
N PRO A 69 -13.68 -14.37 24.76
CA PRO A 69 -13.79 -13.88 26.15
C PRO A 69 -12.56 -13.10 26.61
N ASP A 70 -11.36 -13.63 26.36
CA ASP A 70 -10.11 -12.95 26.72
C ASP A 70 -9.90 -11.65 25.93
N LEU A 71 -10.27 -11.63 24.66
CA LEU A 71 -10.17 -10.44 23.80
C LEU A 71 -11.12 -9.34 24.27
N LEU A 72 -12.35 -9.68 24.63
CA LEU A 72 -13.31 -8.71 25.17
C LEU A 72 -12.87 -8.15 26.52
N GLU A 73 -12.27 -8.97 27.40
CA GLU A 73 -11.73 -8.49 28.66
C GLU A 73 -10.56 -7.54 28.46
N LYS A 74 -9.63 -7.84 27.53
CA LYS A 74 -8.53 -6.92 27.16
C LYS A 74 -9.07 -5.62 26.59
N MET A 75 -10.11 -5.66 25.75
CA MET A 75 -10.78 -4.46 25.25
C MET A 75 -11.33 -3.59 26.38
N ARG A 76 -12.01 -4.18 27.35
CA ARG A 76 -12.57 -3.44 28.50
C ARG A 76 -11.51 -2.74 29.33
N GLN A 77 -10.30 -3.28 29.40
CA GLN A 77 -9.18 -2.74 30.16
C GLN A 77 -8.36 -1.69 29.38
N ALA A 78 -8.62 -1.50 28.09
CA ALA A 78 -7.93 -0.55 27.26
C ALA A 78 -8.56 0.83 27.32
N ASP A 79 -7.73 1.88 27.35
CA ASP A 79 -8.17 3.28 27.19
C ASP A 79 -8.43 3.61 25.70
N VAL A 80 -7.66 2.98 24.81
CA VAL A 80 -7.75 3.16 23.34
C VAL A 80 -7.71 1.79 22.66
N VAL A 81 -8.62 1.55 21.70
CA VAL A 81 -8.57 0.39 20.81
C VAL A 81 -8.21 0.84 19.39
N VAL A 82 -7.13 0.27 18.86
CA VAL A 82 -6.70 0.49 17.49
C VAL A 82 -7.20 -0.67 16.62
N TYR A 83 -8.08 -0.38 15.67
CA TYR A 83 -8.50 -1.33 14.65
C TYR A 83 -7.62 -1.16 13.42
N ALA A 84 -6.70 -2.10 13.20
CA ALA A 84 -5.77 -2.11 12.07
C ALA A 84 -6.17 -3.20 11.08
N THR A 85 -6.64 -2.82 9.88
CA THR A 85 -7.18 -3.74 8.89
C THR A 85 -6.83 -3.29 7.47
N PRO A 86 -6.42 -4.20 6.56
CA PRO A 86 -6.42 -3.84 5.14
C PRO A 86 -7.87 -3.63 4.66
N LEU A 87 -8.04 -2.78 3.65
CA LEU A 87 -9.32 -2.57 2.99
C LEU A 87 -9.63 -3.77 2.09
N TYR A 88 -10.63 -4.57 2.44
CA TYR A 88 -11.11 -5.69 1.64
C TYR A 88 -12.55 -5.45 1.23
N VAL A 89 -12.80 -5.40 -0.07
CA VAL A 89 -14.13 -5.11 -0.64
C VAL A 89 -14.75 -3.88 0.05
N PHE A 90 -13.98 -2.78 0.10
CA PHE A 90 -14.33 -1.46 0.66
C PHE A 90 -14.68 -1.43 2.16
N THR A 91 -14.38 -2.49 2.92
CA THR A 91 -14.61 -2.58 4.36
C THR A 91 -13.47 -3.34 5.07
N VAL A 92 -13.74 -3.85 6.28
CA VAL A 92 -12.81 -4.66 7.07
C VAL A 92 -12.63 -6.07 6.49
N THR A 93 -11.57 -6.78 6.89
CA THR A 93 -11.41 -8.19 6.57
C THR A 93 -12.47 -9.06 7.27
N ALA A 94 -12.72 -10.27 6.75
CA ALA A 94 -13.64 -11.23 7.37
C ALA A 94 -13.27 -11.53 8.84
N GLN A 95 -11.97 -11.65 9.15
CA GLN A 95 -11.51 -11.88 10.53
C GLN A 95 -11.85 -10.71 11.45
N MET A 96 -11.62 -9.46 10.98
CA MET A 96 -11.98 -8.26 11.74
C MET A 96 -13.49 -8.18 11.92
N LYS A 97 -14.27 -8.50 10.88
CA LYS A 97 -15.73 -8.50 10.98
C LYS A 97 -16.23 -9.55 11.97
N ALA A 98 -15.68 -10.78 11.94
CA ALA A 98 -16.00 -11.81 12.91
C ALA A 98 -15.72 -11.35 14.35
N PHE A 99 -14.58 -10.69 14.58
CA PHE A 99 -14.25 -10.09 15.88
C PHE A 99 -15.27 -9.02 16.30
N MET A 100 -15.60 -8.08 15.40
CA MET A 100 -16.54 -6.99 15.68
C MET A 100 -17.96 -7.51 15.98
N ASP A 101 -18.44 -8.50 15.22
CA ASP A 101 -19.78 -9.09 15.44
C ASP A 101 -19.91 -9.82 16.79
N ARG A 102 -18.80 -10.13 17.42
CA ARG A 102 -18.75 -10.80 18.73
C ARG A 102 -18.64 -9.83 19.91
N HIS A 103 -18.86 -8.50 19.68
CA HIS A 103 -18.93 -7.50 20.76
C HIS A 103 -20.28 -7.48 21.50
N ILE A 104 -21.33 -8.14 20.99
CA ILE A 104 -22.66 -8.18 21.58
C ILE A 104 -22.67 -8.49 23.09
N PRO A 105 -21.81 -9.36 23.67
CA PRO A 105 -21.76 -9.59 25.11
C PRO A 105 -21.41 -8.35 25.94
N LEU A 106 -20.76 -7.36 25.33
CA LEU A 106 -20.42 -6.09 26.00
C LEU A 106 -21.62 -5.16 26.19
N LEU A 107 -22.72 -5.40 25.49
CA LEU A 107 -23.89 -4.53 25.45
C LEU A 107 -25.04 -5.12 26.27
N ASP A 108 -25.88 -4.23 26.82
CA ASP A 108 -27.15 -4.61 27.42
C ASP A 108 -28.25 -4.67 26.36
N PRO A 109 -29.19 -5.64 26.41
CA PRO A 109 -30.26 -5.79 25.41
C PRO A 109 -31.29 -4.68 25.40
N HIS A 110 -31.40 -3.89 26.45
CA HIS A 110 -32.36 -2.80 26.52
C HIS A 110 -31.98 -1.66 25.58
N ILE A 111 -32.98 -1.09 24.93
CA ILE A 111 -32.77 0.07 24.06
C ILE A 111 -33.11 1.30 24.89
N ILE A 112 -32.17 2.20 25.04
CA ILE A 112 -32.35 3.47 25.74
C ILE A 112 -32.15 4.63 24.77
N LYS A 113 -32.83 5.77 25.05
CA LYS A 113 -32.57 7.02 24.31
C LYS A 113 -31.45 7.79 24.99
N ARG A 114 -30.41 8.12 24.20
CA ARG A 114 -29.30 9.00 24.61
C ARG A 114 -29.14 10.12 23.59
N GLY A 115 -29.37 11.36 24.01
CA GLY A 115 -29.44 12.47 23.07
C GLY A 115 -30.53 12.22 22.02
N ASP A 116 -30.17 12.27 20.75
CA ASP A 116 -31.08 12.04 19.61
C ASP A 116 -31.05 10.61 19.07
N GLN A 117 -30.33 9.70 19.74
CA GLN A 117 -30.17 8.32 19.28
C GLN A 117 -30.77 7.30 20.25
N PHE A 118 -31.15 6.15 19.70
CA PHE A 118 -31.49 4.94 20.47
C PHE A 118 -30.31 3.97 20.36
N ILE A 119 -29.81 3.52 21.52
CA ILE A 119 -28.63 2.67 21.63
C ILE A 119 -28.84 1.50 22.55
N HIS A 120 -28.01 0.48 22.44
CA HIS A 120 -27.81 -0.56 23.46
C HIS A 120 -26.67 -0.10 24.38
N PRO A 121 -26.94 0.23 25.66
CA PRO A 121 -25.88 0.73 26.53
C PRO A 121 -24.84 -0.35 26.83
N SER A 122 -23.61 0.08 27.17
CA SER A 122 -22.60 -0.83 27.69
C SER A 122 -23.12 -1.56 28.92
N ARG A 123 -22.86 -2.86 29.01
CA ARG A 123 -23.12 -3.68 30.19
C ARG A 123 -22.16 -3.38 31.32
N TYR A 124 -21.01 -2.82 31.02
CA TYR A 124 -19.92 -2.60 31.95
C TYR A 124 -19.62 -1.10 32.11
N GLU A 125 -19.20 -0.71 33.30
CA GLU A 125 -18.81 0.67 33.59
C GLU A 125 -17.51 1.05 32.86
N THR A 126 -16.61 0.07 32.69
CA THR A 126 -15.35 0.27 31.99
C THR A 126 -15.44 -0.22 30.55
N HIS A 127 -15.16 0.66 29.62
CA HIS A 127 -15.07 0.35 28.18
C HIS A 127 -14.12 1.35 27.51
N PRO A 128 -13.50 1.00 26.37
CA PRO A 128 -12.69 1.94 25.65
C PRO A 128 -13.57 3.07 25.10
N SER A 129 -13.19 4.31 25.41
CA SER A 129 -13.88 5.50 24.90
C SER A 129 -13.28 6.02 23.60
N ARG A 130 -12.08 5.56 23.25
CA ARG A 130 -11.33 6.05 22.08
C ARG A 130 -11.01 4.92 21.12
N VAL A 131 -11.29 5.19 19.86
CA VAL A 131 -11.02 4.26 18.75
C VAL A 131 -10.08 4.92 17.74
N VAL A 132 -9.11 4.18 17.27
CA VAL A 132 -8.23 4.55 16.16
C VAL A 132 -8.44 3.56 15.03
N LEU A 133 -8.63 4.06 13.81
CA LEU A 133 -8.70 3.25 12.60
C LEU A 133 -7.38 3.39 11.81
N ILE A 134 -6.70 2.27 11.57
CA ILE A 134 -5.56 2.19 10.67
C ILE A 134 -5.93 1.27 9.51
N SER A 135 -5.82 1.76 8.28
CA SER A 135 -6.11 0.93 7.10
C SER A 135 -5.19 1.25 5.93
N ASN A 136 -5.04 0.28 5.05
CA ASN A 136 -4.33 0.43 3.78
C ASN A 136 -5.04 -0.32 2.66
N CYS A 137 -4.84 0.13 1.41
CA CYS A 137 -5.36 -0.53 0.23
C CYS A 137 -4.33 -0.55 -0.91
N GLY A 138 -4.62 -1.35 -1.94
CA GLY A 138 -3.85 -1.43 -3.17
C GLY A 138 -4.24 -0.38 -4.22
N PHE A 139 -5.25 0.45 -3.98
CA PHE A 139 -5.62 1.56 -4.86
C PHE A 139 -4.81 2.82 -4.52
N PRO A 140 -4.52 3.68 -5.49
CA PRO A 140 -3.77 4.92 -5.24
C PRO A 140 -4.62 6.03 -4.62
N GLU A 141 -5.97 5.95 -4.65
CA GLU A 141 -6.84 7.01 -4.16
C GLU A 141 -7.47 6.66 -2.80
N ARG A 142 -7.69 7.69 -2.00
CA ARG A 142 -8.25 7.58 -0.64
C ARG A 142 -9.77 7.42 -0.60
N HIS A 143 -10.50 7.79 -1.64
CA HIS A 143 -11.97 7.72 -1.65
C HIS A 143 -12.51 6.30 -1.46
N HIS A 144 -11.71 5.28 -1.80
CA HIS A 144 -12.05 3.87 -1.60
C HIS A 144 -12.28 3.49 -0.13
N PHE A 145 -11.74 4.27 0.83
CA PHE A 145 -11.96 4.05 2.25
C PHE A 145 -13.29 4.59 2.78
N SER A 146 -14.10 5.28 1.98
CA SER A 146 -15.31 5.97 2.45
C SER A 146 -16.28 5.04 3.18
N GLY A 147 -16.53 3.83 2.67
CA GLY A 147 -17.39 2.84 3.32
C GLY A 147 -16.82 2.34 4.65
N LEU A 148 -15.50 2.11 4.70
CA LEU A 148 -14.82 1.71 5.92
C LEU A 148 -14.89 2.82 6.98
N VAL A 149 -14.60 4.06 6.63
CA VAL A 149 -14.67 5.22 7.55
C VAL A 149 -16.08 5.40 8.08
N GLU A 150 -17.10 5.30 7.22
CA GLU A 150 -18.51 5.40 7.66
C GLU A 150 -18.87 4.26 8.61
N THR A 151 -18.39 3.04 8.38
CA THR A 151 -18.58 1.92 9.31
C THR A 151 -18.05 2.28 10.71
N PHE A 152 -16.84 2.84 10.81
CA PHE A 152 -16.26 3.21 12.10
C PHE A 152 -16.92 4.44 12.72
N ARG A 153 -17.37 5.42 11.93
CA ARG A 153 -18.17 6.54 12.43
C ARG A 153 -19.48 6.06 13.07
N ARG A 154 -20.16 5.07 12.45
CA ARG A 154 -21.35 4.46 13.04
C ARG A 154 -21.01 3.63 14.28
N PHE A 155 -19.93 2.86 14.22
CA PHE A 155 -19.46 2.05 15.34
C PHE A 155 -19.11 2.88 16.58
N THR A 156 -18.66 4.12 16.41
CA THR A 156 -18.28 5.05 17.46
C THR A 156 -19.28 6.21 17.61
N SER A 157 -20.52 6.07 17.14
CA SER A 157 -21.53 7.15 17.22
C SER A 157 -22.18 7.29 18.58
N GLU A 158 -21.90 6.38 19.51
CA GLU A 158 -22.40 6.46 20.86
C GLU A 158 -21.69 7.59 21.64
N PRO A 159 -22.40 8.28 22.57
CA PRO A 159 -21.86 9.44 23.27
C PRO A 159 -20.57 9.21 24.05
N ASP A 160 -20.34 7.95 24.45
CA ASP A 160 -19.17 7.57 25.25
C ASP A 160 -18.05 6.91 24.39
N SER A 161 -18.15 6.99 23.07
CA SER A 161 -17.17 6.43 22.13
C SER A 161 -16.79 7.45 21.07
N GLU A 162 -15.50 7.58 20.76
CA GLU A 162 -14.98 8.56 19.81
C GLU A 162 -13.95 7.93 18.86
N LEU A 163 -14.10 8.19 17.56
CA LEU A 163 -13.08 7.91 16.56
C LEU A 163 -12.05 9.04 16.55
N VAL A 164 -11.00 8.89 17.35
CA VAL A 164 -10.00 9.96 17.60
C VAL A 164 -8.95 10.07 16.50
N ALA A 165 -8.82 9.05 15.64
CA ALA A 165 -7.85 9.06 14.55
C ALA A 165 -8.24 8.11 13.41
N THR A 166 -7.95 8.54 12.17
CA THR A 166 -8.03 7.71 10.97
C THR A 166 -6.74 7.81 10.17
N ILE A 167 -5.96 6.73 10.11
CA ILE A 167 -4.72 6.63 9.34
C ILE A 167 -4.98 5.73 8.14
N LEU A 168 -5.16 6.32 6.96
CA LEU A 168 -5.59 5.65 5.75
C LEU A 168 -4.52 5.76 4.66
N CYS A 169 -3.88 4.64 4.34
CA CYS A 169 -2.78 4.55 3.40
C CYS A 169 -3.23 4.00 2.05
N ALA A 170 -3.50 4.86 1.09
CA ALA A 170 -3.66 4.47 -0.30
C ALA A 170 -2.32 4.08 -0.91
N GLY A 171 -2.29 3.08 -1.81
CA GLY A 171 -1.05 2.58 -2.39
C GLY A 171 -0.12 1.88 -1.38
N GLY A 172 -0.67 1.29 -0.31
CA GLY A 172 0.08 0.70 0.79
C GLY A 172 1.09 -0.39 0.40
N GLU A 173 1.00 -0.95 -0.82
CA GLU A 173 1.98 -1.89 -1.37
C GLU A 173 3.37 -1.25 -1.55
N LEU A 174 3.45 0.08 -1.70
CA LEU A 174 4.73 0.81 -1.79
C LEU A 174 5.54 0.74 -0.49
N LEU A 175 4.89 0.63 0.67
CA LEU A 175 5.57 0.58 1.97
C LEU A 175 6.46 -0.66 2.16
N LYS A 176 6.27 -1.71 1.38
CA LYS A 176 7.11 -2.91 1.44
C LYS A 176 8.28 -2.90 0.47
N GLN A 177 8.33 -1.92 -0.46
CA GLN A 177 9.37 -1.84 -1.48
C GLN A 177 10.69 -1.33 -0.88
N PRO A 178 11.77 -2.12 -0.86
CA PRO A 178 13.04 -1.71 -0.25
C PRO A 178 13.58 -0.42 -0.84
N ALA A 179 13.48 -0.24 -2.15
CA ALA A 179 13.96 0.95 -2.87
C ALA A 179 13.22 2.25 -2.49
N LEU A 180 12.02 2.16 -1.92
CA LEU A 180 11.20 3.32 -1.56
C LEU A 180 11.21 3.64 -0.05
N GLN A 181 11.87 2.84 0.77
CA GLN A 181 11.85 3.03 2.23
C GLN A 181 12.33 4.42 2.65
N GLU A 182 13.43 4.91 2.05
CA GLU A 182 13.96 6.24 2.39
C GLU A 182 13.02 7.36 1.92
N SER A 183 12.52 7.28 0.68
CA SER A 183 11.60 8.29 0.13
C SER A 183 10.24 8.32 0.83
N LEU A 184 9.81 7.22 1.45
CA LEU A 184 8.55 7.11 2.20
C LEU A 184 8.73 7.23 3.72
N ARG A 185 9.93 7.52 4.22
CA ARG A 185 10.20 7.71 5.65
C ARG A 185 9.27 8.74 6.28
N TRP A 186 8.95 9.81 5.56
CA TRP A 186 8.04 10.86 6.02
C TRP A 186 6.67 10.34 6.47
N TYR A 187 6.13 9.32 5.77
CA TYR A 187 4.83 8.72 6.11
C TYR A 187 4.93 7.89 7.40
N VAL A 188 6.00 7.11 7.52
CA VAL A 188 6.29 6.29 8.72
C VAL A 188 6.47 7.18 9.95
N GLU A 189 7.22 8.28 9.82
CA GLU A 189 7.41 9.25 10.90
C GLU A 189 6.11 10.01 11.25
N ALA A 190 5.26 10.29 10.27
CA ALA A 190 3.94 10.88 10.53
C ALA A 190 3.04 9.89 11.30
N ALA A 191 3.05 8.59 10.96
CA ALA A 191 2.33 7.58 11.73
C ALA A 191 2.86 7.46 13.17
N ARG A 192 4.18 7.54 13.38
CA ARG A 192 4.80 7.57 14.70
C ARG A 192 4.40 8.80 15.51
N ARG A 193 4.42 9.98 14.88
CA ARG A 193 3.95 11.23 15.50
C ARG A 193 2.48 11.14 15.88
N ALA A 194 1.62 10.57 15.03
CA ALA A 194 0.21 10.36 15.34
C ALA A 194 0.00 9.52 16.60
N GLY A 195 0.82 8.48 16.81
CA GLY A 195 0.77 7.69 18.04
C GLY A 195 1.09 8.47 19.29
N ARG A 196 2.10 9.37 19.26
CA ARG A 196 2.41 10.29 20.37
C ARG A 196 1.24 11.23 20.65
N GLU A 197 0.72 11.89 19.62
CA GLU A 197 -0.35 12.87 19.73
C GLU A 197 -1.63 12.28 20.33
N VAL A 198 -1.99 11.05 19.95
CA VAL A 198 -3.14 10.35 20.57
C VAL A 198 -2.95 10.14 22.07
N VAL A 199 -1.73 9.88 22.53
CA VAL A 199 -1.44 9.74 23.96
C VAL A 199 -1.44 11.07 24.69
N GLU A 200 -0.80 12.09 24.11
CA GLU A 200 -0.58 13.39 24.76
C GLU A 200 -1.80 14.30 24.67
N GLN A 201 -2.54 14.25 23.54
CA GLN A 201 -3.62 15.20 23.23
C GLN A 201 -4.99 14.53 23.11
N GLY A 202 -5.04 13.19 22.99
CA GLY A 202 -6.26 12.42 22.80
C GLY A 202 -6.72 12.31 21.34
N HIS A 203 -6.07 12.99 20.40
CA HIS A 203 -6.39 12.99 18.95
C HIS A 203 -5.12 13.28 18.14
N ILE A 204 -5.21 13.11 16.81
CA ILE A 204 -4.13 13.49 15.88
C ILE A 204 -4.26 15.00 15.58
N ALA A 205 -3.15 15.73 15.59
CA ALA A 205 -3.10 17.12 15.16
C ALA A 205 -3.40 17.28 13.66
N ALA A 206 -4.00 18.40 13.27
CA ALA A 206 -4.37 18.67 11.88
C ALA A 206 -3.16 18.58 10.92
N GLU A 207 -2.01 19.09 11.33
CA GLU A 207 -0.78 19.08 10.56
C GLU A 207 -0.26 17.65 10.32
N THR A 208 -0.41 16.77 11.32
CA THR A 208 -0.06 15.36 11.20
C THR A 208 -1.03 14.64 10.27
N GLN A 209 -2.32 14.93 10.38
CA GLN A 209 -3.33 14.37 9.50
C GLN A 209 -3.11 14.80 8.04
N GLU A 210 -2.78 16.07 7.79
CA GLU A 210 -2.45 16.55 6.44
C GLU A 210 -1.27 15.80 5.82
N VAL A 211 -0.23 15.50 6.61
CA VAL A 211 0.90 14.69 6.14
C VAL A 211 0.46 13.26 5.82
N LEU A 212 -0.31 12.62 6.69
CA LEU A 212 -0.81 11.26 6.48
C LEU A 212 -1.77 11.16 5.29
N ASP A 213 -2.42 12.26 4.92
CA ASP A 213 -3.37 12.32 3.82
C ASP A 213 -2.71 12.51 2.44
N ARG A 214 -1.41 12.82 2.40
CA ARG A 214 -0.67 12.94 1.14
C ARG A 214 -0.57 11.60 0.44
N PRO A 215 -0.71 11.56 -0.90
CA PRO A 215 -0.51 10.32 -1.65
C PRO A 215 0.96 9.89 -1.56
N LEU A 216 1.20 8.57 -1.45
CA LEU A 216 2.56 8.01 -1.43
C LEU A 216 3.26 8.13 -2.80
N ALA A 217 2.48 8.17 -3.89
CA ALA A 217 2.93 8.39 -5.25
C ALA A 217 1.82 9.03 -6.07
N ASP A 218 2.17 9.62 -7.20
CA ASP A 218 1.17 10.05 -8.19
C ASP A 218 0.28 8.86 -8.61
N PRO A 219 -1.05 9.00 -8.62
CA PRO A 219 -1.96 7.90 -8.94
C PRO A 219 -1.74 7.25 -10.30
N ALA A 220 -1.41 8.05 -11.33
CA ALA A 220 -1.17 7.52 -12.67
C ALA A 220 0.16 6.75 -12.74
N VAL A 221 1.20 7.23 -12.04
CA VAL A 221 2.48 6.51 -11.92
C VAL A 221 2.27 5.20 -11.17
N TYR A 222 1.57 5.24 -10.04
CA TYR A 222 1.26 4.03 -9.26
C TYR A 222 0.50 3.00 -10.10
N SER A 223 -0.53 3.43 -10.83
CA SER A 223 -1.35 2.54 -11.66
C SER A 223 -0.51 1.84 -12.73
N ARG A 224 0.37 2.58 -13.43
CA ARG A 224 1.27 1.98 -14.41
C ARG A 224 2.22 0.95 -13.79
N MET A 225 2.82 1.27 -12.64
CA MET A 225 3.70 0.34 -11.93
C MET A 225 2.96 -0.93 -11.49
N ALA A 226 1.76 -0.78 -10.93
CA ALA A 226 0.93 -1.90 -10.51
C ALA A 226 0.53 -2.80 -11.69
N ASN A 227 0.12 -2.21 -12.82
CA ASN A 227 -0.24 -2.95 -14.01
C ASN A 227 0.96 -3.69 -14.61
N ALA A 228 2.12 -3.05 -14.71
CA ALA A 228 3.34 -3.70 -15.17
C ALA A 228 3.73 -4.91 -14.29
N TYR A 229 3.58 -4.78 -12.96
CA TYR A 229 3.78 -5.90 -12.05
C TYR A 229 2.79 -7.03 -12.35
N TRP A 230 1.50 -6.73 -12.48
CA TRP A 230 0.49 -7.75 -12.76
C TRP A 230 0.72 -8.43 -14.12
N ASP A 231 1.05 -7.67 -15.15
CA ASP A 231 1.40 -8.20 -16.48
C ASP A 231 2.58 -9.17 -16.41
N SER A 232 3.53 -8.94 -15.50
CA SER A 232 4.71 -9.81 -15.34
C SER A 232 4.43 -11.12 -14.59
N VAL A 233 3.36 -11.18 -13.77
CA VAL A 233 3.08 -12.35 -12.91
C VAL A 233 1.80 -13.10 -13.28
N ILE A 234 0.93 -12.54 -14.11
CA ILE A 234 -0.28 -13.22 -14.60
C ILE A 234 0.13 -14.27 -15.62
N VAL A 235 -0.15 -15.53 -15.30
CA VAL A 235 -0.05 -16.63 -16.27
C VAL A 235 -1.23 -16.51 -17.23
N ARG A 236 -0.96 -16.19 -18.50
CA ARG A 236 -1.97 -16.11 -19.54
C ARG A 236 -2.24 -17.50 -20.11
N PRO A 237 -3.50 -17.84 -20.48
CA PRO A 237 -3.78 -19.06 -21.22
C PRO A 237 -3.02 -19.09 -22.56
N GLU A 238 -2.59 -20.28 -22.98
CA GLU A 238 -1.97 -20.46 -24.30
C GLU A 238 -2.93 -19.93 -25.39
N GLY A 239 -2.49 -18.91 -26.14
CA GLY A 239 -3.27 -18.31 -27.26
C GLY A 239 -3.68 -16.85 -27.09
N GLU A 240 -3.51 -16.23 -25.90
CA GLU A 240 -3.62 -14.77 -25.75
C GLU A 240 -2.22 -14.14 -25.90
N ALA A 241 -1.95 -13.59 -27.10
CA ALA A 241 -0.67 -12.94 -27.40
C ALA A 241 -0.41 -11.75 -26.45
N GLY A 242 0.57 -11.91 -25.56
CA GLY A 242 1.16 -10.80 -24.82
C GLY A 242 2.20 -10.08 -25.67
N LEU A 243 2.58 -8.83 -25.30
CA LEU A 243 3.69 -8.12 -25.95
C LEU A 243 5.03 -8.89 -25.98
N GLY A 244 5.13 -10.03 -25.28
CA GLY A 244 6.32 -10.88 -25.21
C GLY A 244 6.29 -12.13 -26.08
N GLU A 245 5.17 -12.49 -26.71
CA GLU A 245 5.10 -13.69 -27.55
C GLU A 245 5.72 -13.44 -28.91
N GLY A 246 6.68 -14.30 -29.27
CA GLY A 246 7.43 -14.18 -30.52
C GLY A 246 8.64 -13.25 -30.47
N GLU A 247 8.92 -12.62 -29.33
CA GLU A 247 10.10 -11.79 -29.15
C GLU A 247 11.36 -12.65 -28.96
N PRO A 248 12.49 -12.25 -29.54
CA PRO A 248 13.75 -13.04 -29.49
C PRO A 248 14.46 -12.96 -28.14
N GLY A 249 13.95 -12.16 -27.19
CA GLY A 249 14.56 -11.92 -25.87
C GLY A 249 13.70 -12.37 -24.69
N THR A 250 14.28 -12.34 -23.50
CA THR A 250 13.61 -12.64 -22.23
C THR A 250 12.96 -11.38 -21.66
N LEU A 251 11.65 -11.40 -21.40
CA LEU A 251 10.92 -10.29 -20.79
C LEU A 251 11.52 -9.94 -19.42
N LEU A 252 11.83 -8.66 -19.22
CA LEU A 252 12.37 -8.15 -17.95
C LEU A 252 11.23 -7.86 -16.97
N SER A 253 11.38 -8.34 -15.74
CA SER A 253 10.51 -7.96 -14.63
C SER A 253 10.76 -6.51 -14.20
N PRO A 254 9.74 -5.81 -13.64
CA PRO A 254 9.92 -4.48 -13.07
C PRO A 254 11.11 -4.43 -12.11
N PRO A 255 11.94 -3.38 -12.15
CA PRO A 255 13.19 -3.33 -11.41
C PRO A 255 12.97 -3.18 -9.89
N ALA A 256 13.82 -3.82 -9.10
CA ALA A 256 13.88 -3.64 -7.66
C ALA A 256 14.76 -2.45 -7.24
N SER A 257 15.66 -2.00 -8.12
CA SER A 257 16.59 -0.88 -7.91
C SER A 257 16.80 -0.09 -9.20
N ARG A 258 17.70 0.91 -9.20
CA ARG A 258 18.19 1.63 -10.38
C ARG A 258 19.72 1.56 -10.47
N ASP A 259 20.29 0.46 -9.99
CA ASP A 259 21.74 0.33 -9.84
C ASP A 259 22.40 -0.29 -11.06
N THR A 260 21.63 -0.92 -11.95
CA THR A 260 22.12 -1.51 -13.20
C THR A 260 21.40 -0.93 -14.41
N VAL A 261 22.02 -1.00 -15.60
CA VAL A 261 21.37 -0.57 -16.86
C VAL A 261 20.17 -1.48 -17.16
N ARG A 262 20.25 -2.77 -16.81
CA ARG A 262 19.11 -3.69 -16.88
C ARG A 262 17.89 -3.15 -16.12
N ASP A 263 18.09 -2.70 -14.90
CA ASP A 263 17.01 -2.15 -14.06
C ASP A 263 16.46 -0.83 -14.62
N ILE A 264 17.34 0.01 -15.20
CA ILE A 264 16.91 1.25 -15.85
C ILE A 264 16.05 0.95 -17.07
N VAL A 265 16.46 0.04 -17.95
CA VAL A 265 15.69 -0.33 -19.14
C VAL A 265 14.35 -0.94 -18.75
N ALA A 266 14.34 -1.83 -17.75
CA ALA A 266 13.10 -2.36 -17.21
C ALA A 266 12.21 -1.25 -16.61
N GLY A 267 12.81 -0.28 -15.92
CA GLY A 267 12.12 0.89 -15.36
C GLY A 267 11.55 1.82 -16.43
N MET A 268 12.20 1.98 -17.57
CA MET A 268 11.70 2.77 -18.69
C MET A 268 10.37 2.23 -19.23
N ALA A 269 10.21 0.91 -19.32
CA ALA A 269 8.94 0.31 -19.71
C ALA A 269 7.82 0.65 -18.72
N VAL A 270 8.14 0.77 -17.42
CA VAL A 270 7.17 1.11 -16.36
C VAL A 270 6.72 2.57 -16.43
N VAL A 271 7.64 3.50 -16.73
CA VAL A 271 7.34 4.94 -16.78
C VAL A 271 6.96 5.44 -18.18
N PHE A 272 6.74 4.51 -19.11
CA PHE A 272 6.36 4.83 -20.49
C PHE A 272 5.05 5.62 -20.54
N ASN A 273 5.05 6.67 -21.36
CA ASN A 273 3.89 7.52 -21.58
C ASN A 273 3.18 7.18 -22.91
N PRO A 274 2.05 6.44 -22.88
CA PRO A 274 1.33 6.05 -24.08
C PRO A 274 0.71 7.23 -24.83
N GLU A 275 0.31 8.31 -24.16
CA GLU A 275 -0.24 9.49 -24.81
C GLU A 275 0.81 10.21 -25.65
N ALA A 276 2.05 10.32 -25.14
CA ALA A 276 3.16 10.90 -25.89
C ALA A 276 3.64 10.01 -27.05
N ALA A 277 3.38 8.70 -26.96
CA ALA A 277 3.74 7.75 -27.99
C ALA A 277 2.75 7.78 -29.17
N GLY A 278 1.43 7.91 -28.91
CA GLY A 278 0.40 7.77 -29.93
C GLY A 278 0.47 6.40 -30.61
N ASP A 279 0.49 6.36 -31.94
CA ASP A 279 0.57 5.14 -32.74
C ASP A 279 2.01 4.67 -32.99
N LEU A 280 2.99 5.12 -32.19
CA LEU A 280 4.39 4.76 -32.34
C LEU A 280 4.60 3.23 -32.25
N GLN A 281 5.26 2.68 -33.25
CA GLN A 281 5.79 1.30 -33.22
C GLN A 281 7.29 1.39 -33.39
N ALA A 282 8.05 0.94 -32.40
CA ALA A 282 9.50 1.05 -32.40
C ALA A 282 10.16 0.02 -31.48
N VAL A 283 11.39 -0.34 -31.83
CA VAL A 283 12.28 -1.11 -30.97
C VAL A 283 13.54 -0.31 -30.69
N VAL A 284 13.83 -0.13 -29.41
CA VAL A 284 15.05 0.55 -28.93
C VAL A 284 15.97 -0.48 -28.32
N GLN A 285 17.06 -0.77 -28.99
CA GLN A 285 18.12 -1.66 -28.53
C GLN A 285 19.15 -0.90 -27.71
N PHE A 286 19.61 -1.49 -26.61
CA PHE A 286 20.72 -1.03 -25.78
C PHE A 286 21.84 -2.08 -25.82
N ASP A 287 22.96 -1.71 -26.39
CA ASP A 287 24.21 -2.47 -26.35
C ASP A 287 25.12 -1.89 -25.29
N VAL A 288 25.14 -2.51 -24.14
CA VAL A 288 25.82 -1.98 -22.94
C VAL A 288 27.20 -2.62 -22.81
N SER A 289 28.21 -1.78 -22.66
CA SER A 289 29.60 -2.17 -22.42
C SER A 289 30.07 -1.71 -21.03
N GLY A 290 31.29 -2.05 -20.62
CA GLY A 290 31.90 -1.59 -19.36
C GLY A 290 31.76 -2.58 -18.21
N GLN A 291 31.51 -2.12 -16.99
CA GLN A 291 31.57 -2.95 -15.78
C GLN A 291 30.40 -3.94 -15.63
N ASP A 292 29.27 -3.67 -16.26
CA ASP A 292 28.08 -4.53 -16.23
C ASP A 292 27.52 -4.62 -17.66
N PRO A 293 28.19 -5.38 -18.55
CA PRO A 293 27.81 -5.46 -19.95
C PRO A 293 26.55 -6.29 -20.14
N GLY A 294 25.70 -5.88 -21.09
CA GLY A 294 24.47 -6.59 -21.39
C GLY A 294 23.80 -6.04 -22.64
N GLN A 295 22.83 -6.79 -23.15
CA GLN A 295 22.02 -6.38 -24.29
C GLN A 295 20.56 -6.41 -23.90
N TYR A 296 19.89 -5.29 -24.08
CA TYR A 296 18.50 -5.10 -23.68
C TYR A 296 17.75 -4.36 -24.77
N TYR A 297 16.44 -4.56 -24.88
CA TYR A 297 15.64 -3.73 -25.77
C TYR A 297 14.28 -3.38 -25.19
N LEU A 298 13.76 -2.25 -25.64
CA LEU A 298 12.38 -1.83 -25.41
C LEU A 298 11.59 -2.05 -26.70
N ARG A 299 10.46 -2.73 -26.61
CA ARG A 299 9.48 -2.80 -27.70
C ARG A 299 8.30 -1.90 -27.37
N ILE A 300 8.02 -0.96 -28.27
CA ILE A 300 6.90 -0.03 -28.19
C ILE A 300 5.91 -0.42 -29.30
N ALA A 301 4.71 -0.81 -28.95
CA ALA A 301 3.64 -1.14 -29.88
C ALA A 301 2.27 -1.00 -29.22
N GLU A 302 1.26 -0.58 -29.98
CA GLU A 302 -0.14 -0.52 -29.54
C GLU A 302 -0.33 0.28 -28.22
N GLY A 303 0.43 1.38 -28.06
CA GLY A 303 0.38 2.21 -26.86
C GLY A 303 0.99 1.59 -25.60
N LYS A 304 1.76 0.50 -25.74
CA LYS A 304 2.43 -0.21 -24.66
C LYS A 304 3.94 -0.24 -24.87
N CYS A 305 4.70 -0.44 -23.80
CA CYS A 305 6.13 -0.63 -23.83
C CYS A 305 6.51 -1.83 -22.96
N ALA A 306 7.33 -2.73 -23.51
CA ALA A 306 7.89 -3.87 -22.77
C ALA A 306 9.41 -3.89 -22.92
N ALA A 307 10.12 -4.33 -21.87
CA ALA A 307 11.58 -4.41 -21.82
C ALA A 307 12.02 -5.88 -21.86
N PHE A 308 13.06 -6.16 -22.60
CA PHE A 308 13.59 -7.52 -22.81
C PHE A 308 15.11 -7.54 -22.63
N GLU A 309 15.62 -8.65 -22.18
CA GLU A 309 17.03 -9.00 -22.23
C GLU A 309 17.30 -9.82 -23.49
N GLY A 310 18.24 -9.38 -24.31
CA GLY A 310 18.59 -10.00 -25.57
C GLY A 310 18.82 -8.99 -26.68
N VAL A 311 18.93 -9.50 -27.94
CA VAL A 311 19.09 -8.70 -29.15
C VAL A 311 17.87 -8.85 -30.05
N HIS A 312 17.28 -7.72 -30.41
CA HIS A 312 16.22 -7.72 -31.41
C HIS A 312 16.80 -7.65 -32.81
N PRO A 313 16.29 -8.46 -33.77
CA PRO A 313 16.88 -8.56 -35.13
C PRO A 313 16.71 -7.26 -35.95
N GLU A 314 15.69 -6.47 -35.67
CA GLU A 314 15.33 -5.28 -36.43
C GLU A 314 15.06 -4.09 -35.46
N PRO A 315 16.10 -3.52 -34.82
CA PRO A 315 15.92 -2.36 -33.97
C PRO A 315 15.64 -1.09 -34.81
N THR A 316 14.73 -0.26 -34.34
CA THR A 316 14.47 1.08 -34.90
C THR A 316 15.57 2.06 -34.52
N LEU A 317 16.10 1.91 -33.30
CA LEU A 317 17.19 2.70 -32.74
C LEU A 317 18.08 1.76 -31.92
N THR A 318 19.40 1.86 -32.09
CA THR A 318 20.38 1.19 -31.22
C THR A 318 21.23 2.21 -30.50
N ILE A 319 21.36 2.02 -29.19
CA ILE A 319 22.18 2.87 -28.28
C ILE A 319 23.36 2.04 -27.81
N HIS A 320 24.58 2.39 -28.22
CA HIS A 320 25.81 1.79 -27.75
C HIS A 320 26.40 2.64 -26.65
N THR A 321 26.42 2.14 -25.43
CA THR A 321 26.79 2.95 -24.25
C THR A 321 27.58 2.12 -23.22
N PRO A 322 28.62 2.71 -22.59
CA PRO A 322 29.14 2.18 -21.34
C PRO A 322 28.07 2.24 -20.22
N ALA A 323 28.04 1.23 -19.35
CA ALA A 323 27.06 1.16 -18.27
C ALA A 323 27.10 2.41 -17.38
N GLU A 324 28.29 2.86 -17.00
CA GLU A 324 28.51 4.04 -16.17
C GLU A 324 27.99 5.34 -16.79
N VAL A 325 28.05 5.46 -18.12
CA VAL A 325 27.54 6.64 -18.84
C VAL A 325 26.01 6.66 -18.79
N TRP A 326 25.36 5.53 -19.10
CA TRP A 326 23.90 5.46 -19.08
C TRP A 326 23.31 5.60 -17.68
N LEU A 327 23.98 5.05 -16.64
CA LEU A 327 23.62 5.23 -15.24
C LEU A 327 23.65 6.72 -14.82
N ARG A 328 24.67 7.46 -15.22
CA ARG A 328 24.78 8.90 -14.92
C ARG A 328 23.73 9.73 -15.65
N ILE A 329 23.42 9.39 -16.91
CA ILE A 329 22.35 10.04 -17.67
C ILE A 329 21.00 9.79 -16.97
N SER A 330 20.70 8.56 -16.58
CA SER A 330 19.43 8.18 -15.93
C SER A 330 19.25 8.82 -14.55
N ARG A 331 20.34 9.17 -13.86
CA ARG A 331 20.34 9.88 -12.57
C ARG A 331 20.31 11.39 -12.71
N GLY A 332 20.36 11.92 -13.95
CA GLY A 332 20.45 13.36 -14.22
C GLY A 332 21.82 14.00 -13.88
N GLU A 333 22.84 13.16 -13.65
CA GLU A 333 24.22 13.60 -13.37
C GLU A 333 24.99 13.98 -14.65
N LEU A 334 24.49 13.58 -15.82
CA LEU A 334 25.05 13.83 -17.13
C LEU A 334 23.93 14.13 -18.11
N ASP A 335 24.06 15.22 -18.87
CA ASP A 335 23.15 15.55 -19.96
C ASP A 335 23.34 14.57 -21.12
N GLY A 336 22.28 13.89 -21.54
CA GLY A 336 22.33 12.85 -22.56
C GLY A 336 22.75 13.40 -23.96
N ALA A 337 22.28 14.60 -24.33
CA ALA A 337 22.64 15.19 -25.60
C ALA A 337 24.12 15.62 -25.63
N GLN A 338 24.60 16.18 -24.52
CA GLN A 338 26.00 16.54 -24.37
C GLN A 338 26.91 15.29 -24.38
N ALA A 339 26.52 14.23 -23.72
CA ALA A 339 27.24 12.96 -23.70
C ALA A 339 27.37 12.34 -25.11
N MET A 340 26.29 12.38 -25.89
CA MET A 340 26.30 11.91 -27.27
C MET A 340 27.21 12.78 -28.14
N MET A 341 27.10 14.11 -28.08
CA MET A 341 27.95 15.04 -28.87
C MET A 341 29.44 14.93 -28.54
N SER A 342 29.76 14.55 -27.29
CA SER A 342 31.14 14.29 -26.85
C SER A 342 31.62 12.85 -27.10
N GLY A 343 30.82 12.01 -27.74
CA GLY A 343 31.18 10.64 -28.08
C GLY A 343 31.25 9.66 -26.90
N GLN A 344 30.66 9.98 -25.76
CA GLN A 344 30.62 9.10 -24.60
C GLN A 344 29.68 7.90 -24.82
N TYR A 345 28.69 8.03 -25.69
CA TYR A 345 27.91 6.96 -26.27
C TYR A 345 27.54 7.27 -27.71
N THR A 346 27.15 6.27 -28.49
CA THR A 346 26.75 6.42 -29.88
C THR A 346 25.38 5.80 -30.13
N VAL A 347 24.76 6.26 -31.22
CA VAL A 347 23.44 5.77 -31.62
C VAL A 347 23.43 5.46 -33.11
N GLU A 348 22.66 4.44 -33.47
CA GLU A 348 22.38 4.04 -34.84
C GLU A 348 20.87 3.94 -35.08
N GLY A 349 20.36 4.36 -36.23
CA GLY A 349 18.96 4.31 -36.59
C GLY A 349 18.23 5.66 -36.42
N ASP A 350 16.97 5.62 -35.93
CA ASP A 350 16.09 6.82 -35.87
C ASP A 350 16.44 7.76 -34.71
N LEU A 351 17.23 8.79 -35.00
CA LEU A 351 17.54 9.84 -34.05
C LEU A 351 16.32 10.66 -33.58
N GLY A 352 15.25 10.71 -34.38
CA GLY A 352 13.99 11.36 -33.99
C GLY A 352 13.35 10.68 -32.80
N LEU A 353 13.50 9.37 -32.69
CA LEU A 353 13.03 8.60 -31.54
C LEU A 353 13.80 8.97 -30.27
N LEU A 354 15.13 9.13 -30.34
CA LEU A 354 15.95 9.54 -29.20
C LEU A 354 15.55 10.95 -28.66
N ILE A 355 15.25 11.87 -29.55
CA ILE A 355 14.81 13.23 -29.16
C ILE A 355 13.47 13.18 -28.39
N ARG A 356 12.64 12.17 -28.66
CA ARG A 356 11.35 11.97 -27.96
C ARG A 356 11.50 11.26 -26.62
N PHE A 357 12.67 10.73 -26.23
CA PHE A 357 12.86 9.92 -25.01
C PHE A 357 12.32 10.61 -23.76
N ASN A 358 12.63 11.89 -23.56
CA ASN A 358 12.16 12.64 -22.40
C ASN A 358 10.62 12.73 -22.32
N LYS A 359 9.92 12.69 -23.47
CA LYS A 359 8.45 12.68 -23.50
C LYS A 359 7.87 11.28 -23.33
N LEU A 360 8.59 10.26 -23.84
CA LEU A 360 8.16 8.87 -23.81
C LEU A 360 8.39 8.22 -22.43
N PHE A 361 9.45 8.63 -21.71
CA PHE A 361 9.94 7.97 -20.49
C PHE A 361 10.14 8.94 -19.32
N SER A 362 9.52 10.12 -19.35
CA SER A 362 9.58 11.08 -18.24
C SER A 362 8.64 10.64 -17.11
N THR A 363 9.17 10.63 -15.90
CA THR A 363 8.35 10.82 -14.69
C THR A 363 8.08 12.31 -14.59
N ALA A 364 6.96 12.80 -15.16
CA ALA A 364 6.55 14.19 -15.02
C ALA A 364 6.32 14.56 -13.55
#